data_318cfc10a9d5017f2eec42b50478cc1a
#
_entry.id   318cfc10a9d5017f2eec42b50478cc1a
#
_cell.length_a   1.000
_cell.length_b   1.000
_cell.length_c   1.000
_cell.angle_alpha   90.00
_cell.angle_beta   90.00
_cell.angle_gamma   90.00
#
_symmetry.space_group_name_H-M   'P 1'
#
loop_
_entity.id
_entity.type
_entity.pdbx_description
1 polymer ?
#
loop_
_entity_poly.entity_id
_entity_poly.type
_entity_poly.pdbx_seq_one_letter_code
_entity_poly.pdbx_strand_id
1 'polypeptide(L)'
;MLAAFFIACEWARTPGAFGAFLSAAGIVLVVALLQESHRMAFGDELTGLPARRALEEALASLGPTYAIAMLDVDHFKQFNDTHGHDVGDQVLKLVGGQLELVEGGGQAFRYGGEEFSVLFANGNVRAALPHLEKVRKAIEGYGMAVRRDDRPRDGKEGTVRRGEGSAEIVLSVTVSIGVAGSDAKHDTPEKVIRAADEALYRAKQGGRNRVSL
;
A
#
# COMPACT_ATOMS: atom_id res chain seq x y z
N MET A 1 16.67 -1.67 33.42
CA MET A 1 17.58 -2.77 33.04
C MET A 1 18.26 -3.47 34.21
N LEU A 2 18.90 -2.76 35.15
CA LEU A 2 19.60 -3.36 36.31
C LEU A 2 18.69 -4.22 37.21
N ALA A 3 17.46 -3.77 37.51
CA ALA A 3 16.52 -4.51 38.35
C ALA A 3 16.11 -5.85 37.72
N ALA A 4 15.90 -5.91 36.41
CA ALA A 4 15.58 -7.15 35.68
C ALA A 4 16.75 -8.14 35.70
N PHE A 5 17.97 -7.63 35.65
CA PHE A 5 19.17 -8.44 35.74
C PHE A 5 19.33 -9.07 37.14
N PHE A 6 19.11 -8.29 38.23
CA PHE A 6 19.15 -8.80 39.59
C PHE A 6 18.08 -9.85 39.88
N ILE A 7 16.85 -9.63 39.40
CA ILE A 7 15.75 -10.62 39.50
C ILE A 7 16.13 -11.91 38.74
N ALA A 8 16.70 -11.80 37.55
CA ALA A 8 17.13 -12.97 36.78
C ALA A 8 18.26 -13.74 37.50
N CYS A 9 19.20 -13.04 38.16
CA CYS A 9 20.28 -13.69 38.93
C CYS A 9 19.77 -14.42 40.20
N GLU A 10 18.77 -13.87 40.90
CA GLU A 10 18.14 -14.52 42.04
C GLU A 10 17.37 -15.77 41.60
N TRP A 11 16.65 -15.72 40.48
CA TRP A 11 15.88 -16.86 39.93
C TRP A 11 16.77 -17.94 39.34
N ALA A 12 17.97 -17.63 38.88
CA ALA A 12 18.95 -18.59 38.36
C ALA A 12 19.41 -19.60 39.44
N ARG A 13 19.21 -19.28 40.73
CA ARG A 13 19.55 -20.17 41.83
C ARG A 13 18.51 -21.26 42.08
N THR A 14 17.29 -21.16 41.51
CA THR A 14 16.26 -22.18 41.68
C THR A 14 16.36 -23.24 40.57
N PRO A 15 16.42 -24.54 40.93
CA PRO A 15 16.47 -25.60 39.93
C PRO A 15 15.27 -25.51 39.00
N GLY A 16 15.54 -25.46 37.69
CA GLY A 16 14.50 -25.30 36.64
C GLY A 16 14.09 -23.89 36.23
N ALA A 17 14.32 -22.86 37.06
CA ALA A 17 13.96 -21.48 36.70
C ALA A 17 14.75 -20.98 35.50
N PHE A 18 16.02 -21.27 35.39
CA PHE A 18 16.87 -20.92 34.25
C PHE A 18 16.37 -21.60 32.96
N GLY A 19 16.00 -22.88 33.02
CA GLY A 19 15.43 -23.62 31.89
C GLY A 19 14.09 -23.03 31.45
N ALA A 20 13.20 -22.66 32.39
CA ALA A 20 11.94 -22.01 32.09
C ALA A 20 12.14 -20.64 31.44
N PHE A 21 13.08 -19.85 31.95
CA PHE A 21 13.43 -18.52 31.36
C PHE A 21 13.96 -18.65 29.94
N LEU A 22 14.89 -19.59 29.69
CA LEU A 22 15.42 -19.85 28.35
C LEU A 22 14.33 -20.32 27.40
N SER A 23 13.44 -21.20 27.86
CA SER A 23 12.32 -21.68 27.06
C SER A 23 11.34 -20.55 26.70
N ALA A 24 11.00 -19.70 27.69
CA ALA A 24 10.16 -18.54 27.45
C ALA A 24 10.81 -17.53 26.47
N ALA A 25 12.11 -17.24 26.64
CA ALA A 25 12.86 -16.39 25.72
C ALA A 25 12.90 -16.98 24.29
N GLY A 26 13.10 -18.30 24.17
CA GLY A 26 13.06 -19.03 22.91
C GLY A 26 11.69 -18.92 22.22
N ILE A 27 10.61 -19.11 22.97
CA ILE A 27 9.24 -18.98 22.45
C ILE A 27 8.98 -17.55 21.95
N VAL A 28 9.35 -16.54 22.74
CA VAL A 28 9.20 -15.13 22.34
C VAL A 28 9.98 -14.84 21.06
N LEU A 29 11.19 -15.34 20.96
CA LEU A 29 12.01 -15.16 19.75
C LEU A 29 11.37 -15.83 18.53
N VAL A 30 10.89 -17.07 18.66
CA VAL A 30 10.21 -17.79 17.58
C VAL A 30 8.94 -17.05 17.16
N VAL A 31 8.12 -16.59 18.10
CA VAL A 31 6.91 -15.81 17.80
C VAL A 31 7.28 -14.51 17.09
N ALA A 32 8.29 -13.79 17.56
CA ALA A 32 8.74 -12.55 16.91
C ALA A 32 9.24 -12.80 15.47
N LEU A 33 10.01 -13.87 15.26
CA LEU A 33 10.48 -14.24 13.90
C LEU A 33 9.32 -14.65 12.98
N LEU A 34 8.32 -15.38 13.50
CA LEU A 34 7.14 -15.75 12.71
C LEU A 34 6.30 -14.52 12.36
N GLN A 35 6.11 -13.60 13.30
CA GLN A 35 5.39 -12.34 13.05
C GLN A 35 6.11 -11.47 12.01
N GLU A 36 7.43 -11.35 12.11
CA GLU A 36 8.22 -10.59 11.13
C GLU A 36 8.20 -11.25 9.76
N SER A 37 8.33 -12.58 9.69
CA SER A 37 8.19 -13.34 8.44
C SER A 37 6.80 -13.16 7.82
N HIS A 38 5.74 -13.19 8.63
CA HIS A 38 4.38 -12.94 8.17
C HIS A 38 4.24 -11.50 7.65
N ARG A 39 4.72 -10.51 8.39
CA ARG A 39 4.69 -9.10 7.98
C ARG A 39 5.40 -8.89 6.64
N MET A 40 6.60 -9.45 6.46
CA MET A 40 7.35 -9.38 5.19
C MET A 40 6.64 -10.11 4.04
N ALA A 41 5.90 -11.19 4.32
CA ALA A 41 5.20 -11.95 3.29
C ALA A 41 3.89 -11.30 2.82
N PHE A 42 3.22 -10.55 3.71
CA PHE A 42 1.86 -10.02 3.49
C PHE A 42 1.77 -8.50 3.44
N GLY A 43 2.84 -7.77 3.77
CA GLY A 43 2.90 -6.30 3.70
C GLY A 43 3.77 -5.83 2.54
N ASP A 44 3.43 -4.70 1.95
CA ASP A 44 4.27 -3.97 1.02
C ASP A 44 5.08 -2.90 1.77
N GLU A 45 6.41 -3.04 1.76
CA GLU A 45 7.32 -2.17 2.54
C GLU A 45 7.31 -0.71 2.04
N LEU A 46 7.02 -0.50 0.75
CA LEU A 46 7.05 0.84 0.19
C LEU A 46 5.82 1.66 0.58
N THR A 47 4.63 1.08 0.43
CA THR A 47 3.36 1.79 0.61
C THR A 47 2.73 1.58 1.97
N GLY A 48 3.15 0.56 2.72
CA GLY A 48 2.55 0.15 3.99
C GLY A 48 1.24 -0.64 3.84
N LEU A 49 0.70 -0.74 2.63
CA LEU A 49 -0.52 -1.51 2.36
C LEU A 49 -0.26 -3.02 2.44
N PRO A 50 -1.29 -3.82 2.73
CA PRO A 50 -1.24 -5.26 2.50
C PRO A 50 -0.87 -5.57 1.04
N ALA A 51 0.02 -6.55 0.84
CA ALA A 51 0.49 -6.98 -0.47
C ALA A 51 -0.52 -7.93 -1.15
N ARG A 52 -0.26 -8.29 -2.40
CA ARG A 52 -1.08 -9.21 -3.19
C ARG A 52 -1.41 -10.52 -2.48
N ARG A 53 -0.47 -11.10 -1.71
CA ARG A 53 -0.73 -12.34 -0.94
C ARG A 53 -1.81 -12.14 0.11
N ALA A 54 -1.86 -10.99 0.75
CA ALA A 54 -2.93 -10.66 1.70
C ALA A 54 -4.29 -10.52 1.00
N LEU A 55 -4.32 -9.98 -0.22
CA LEU A 55 -5.54 -9.98 -1.04
C LEU A 55 -5.99 -11.41 -1.35
N GLU A 56 -5.09 -12.30 -1.80
CA GLU A 56 -5.40 -13.69 -2.13
C GLU A 56 -5.98 -14.44 -0.91
N GLU A 57 -5.45 -14.20 0.29
CA GLU A 57 -6.00 -14.74 1.54
C GLU A 57 -7.40 -14.17 1.85
N ALA A 58 -7.59 -12.86 1.71
CA ALA A 58 -8.89 -12.22 1.91
C ALA A 58 -9.95 -12.75 0.93
N LEU A 59 -9.57 -13.00 -0.32
CA LEU A 59 -10.46 -13.56 -1.34
C LEU A 59 -10.93 -14.98 -1.01
N ALA A 60 -10.12 -15.79 -0.32
CA ALA A 60 -10.47 -17.15 0.07
C ALA A 60 -11.60 -17.22 1.11
N SER A 61 -11.88 -16.12 1.83
CA SER A 61 -12.89 -16.05 2.91
C SER A 61 -14.12 -15.22 2.55
N LEU A 62 -14.33 -14.88 1.27
CA LEU A 62 -15.44 -14.02 0.83
C LEU A 62 -16.81 -14.68 0.95
N GLY A 63 -17.79 -13.87 1.32
CA GLY A 63 -19.19 -14.18 1.18
C GLY A 63 -19.68 -14.11 -0.28
N PRO A 64 -20.99 -14.32 -0.53
CA PRO A 64 -21.53 -14.38 -1.89
C PRO A 64 -21.58 -13.02 -2.60
N THR A 65 -21.50 -11.92 -1.87
CA THR A 65 -21.63 -10.56 -2.43
C THR A 65 -20.42 -9.73 -2.08
N TYR A 66 -19.63 -9.38 -3.08
CA TYR A 66 -18.43 -8.54 -2.95
C TYR A 66 -18.17 -7.77 -4.24
N ALA A 67 -17.36 -6.73 -4.14
CA ALA A 67 -16.86 -6.00 -5.31
C ALA A 67 -15.33 -5.84 -5.19
N ILE A 68 -14.66 -5.88 -6.33
CA ILE A 68 -13.22 -5.69 -6.45
C ILE A 68 -12.96 -4.56 -7.44
N ALA A 69 -12.12 -3.61 -7.04
CA ALA A 69 -11.60 -2.60 -7.95
C ALA A 69 -10.11 -2.84 -8.20
N MET A 70 -9.71 -2.75 -9.45
CA MET A 70 -8.31 -2.72 -9.88
C MET A 70 -7.95 -1.29 -10.28
N LEU A 71 -6.81 -0.81 -9.83
CA LEU A 71 -6.35 0.55 -10.02
C LEU A 71 -4.91 0.55 -10.55
N ASP A 72 -4.61 1.58 -11.35
CA ASP A 72 -3.27 1.76 -11.91
C ASP A 72 -2.95 3.26 -12.00
N VAL A 73 -1.71 3.62 -11.69
CA VAL A 73 -1.26 5.01 -11.76
C VAL A 73 -1.04 5.42 -13.21
N ASP A 74 -1.77 6.43 -13.64
CA ASP A 74 -1.75 6.88 -15.03
C ASP A 74 -0.37 7.43 -15.41
N HIS A 75 0.17 6.93 -16.54
CA HIS A 75 1.45 7.35 -17.11
C HIS A 75 2.66 7.17 -16.17
N PHE A 76 2.62 6.24 -15.21
CA PHE A 76 3.65 6.08 -14.19
C PHE A 76 5.06 5.82 -14.76
N LYS A 77 5.16 5.01 -15.83
CA LYS A 77 6.44 4.81 -16.51
C LYS A 77 7.03 6.13 -17.02
N GLN A 78 6.22 6.93 -17.73
CA GLN A 78 6.67 8.24 -18.26
C GLN A 78 7.04 9.19 -17.10
N PHE A 79 6.30 9.13 -16.00
CA PHE A 79 6.61 9.89 -14.79
C PHE A 79 7.99 9.53 -14.23
N ASN A 80 8.28 8.23 -14.09
CA ASN A 80 9.58 7.74 -13.65
C ASN A 80 10.72 8.11 -14.61
N ASP A 81 10.49 8.01 -15.92
CA ASP A 81 11.47 8.37 -16.94
C ASP A 81 11.82 9.88 -16.87
N THR A 82 10.88 10.71 -16.40
CA THR A 82 11.05 12.17 -16.30
C THR A 82 11.62 12.61 -14.96
N HIS A 83 11.18 12.01 -13.85
CA HIS A 83 11.45 12.49 -12.49
C HIS A 83 12.34 11.54 -11.67
N GLY A 84 12.63 10.34 -12.17
CA GLY A 84 13.40 9.31 -11.50
C GLY A 84 12.55 8.41 -10.59
N HIS A 85 13.07 7.23 -10.31
CA HIS A 85 12.39 6.21 -9.50
C HIS A 85 12.14 6.65 -8.06
N ASP A 86 13.05 7.42 -7.45
CA ASP A 86 12.88 7.90 -6.06
C ASP A 86 11.64 8.80 -5.91
N VAL A 87 11.34 9.60 -6.93
CA VAL A 87 10.13 10.44 -6.97
C VAL A 87 8.90 9.58 -7.27
N GLY A 88 9.03 8.58 -8.14
CA GLY A 88 7.99 7.58 -8.39
C GLY A 88 7.59 6.81 -7.13
N ASP A 89 8.55 6.43 -6.31
CA ASP A 89 8.29 5.78 -5.02
C ASP A 89 7.49 6.68 -4.08
N GLN A 90 7.74 7.99 -4.08
CA GLN A 90 6.93 8.94 -3.33
C GLN A 90 5.49 9.02 -3.85
N VAL A 91 5.29 8.95 -5.17
CA VAL A 91 3.95 8.84 -5.77
C VAL A 91 3.22 7.59 -5.30
N LEU A 92 3.89 6.43 -5.33
CA LEU A 92 3.28 5.17 -4.86
C LEU A 92 2.91 5.22 -3.39
N LYS A 93 3.75 5.83 -2.53
CA LYS A 93 3.44 6.07 -1.12
C LYS A 93 2.22 6.97 -0.94
N LEU A 94 2.14 8.03 -1.73
CA LEU A 94 1.00 8.95 -1.72
C LEU A 94 -0.29 8.22 -2.11
N VAL A 95 -0.27 7.49 -3.23
CA VAL A 95 -1.43 6.73 -3.72
C VAL A 95 -1.85 5.69 -2.69
N GLY A 96 -0.89 4.94 -2.12
CA GLY A 96 -1.14 3.99 -1.05
C GLY A 96 -1.80 4.62 0.17
N GLY A 97 -1.28 5.76 0.64
CA GLY A 97 -1.86 6.48 1.78
C GLY A 97 -3.27 7.02 1.51
N GLN A 98 -3.59 7.44 0.27
CA GLN A 98 -4.96 7.82 -0.09
C GLN A 98 -5.90 6.62 -0.17
N LEU A 99 -5.40 5.48 -0.65
CA LEU A 99 -6.17 4.24 -0.73
C LEU A 99 -6.43 3.63 0.65
N GLU A 100 -5.52 3.78 1.61
CA GLU A 100 -5.73 3.35 3.01
C GLU A 100 -6.94 4.05 3.65
N LEU A 101 -7.26 5.27 3.20
CA LEU A 101 -8.40 6.06 3.69
C LEU A 101 -9.72 5.72 2.97
N VAL A 102 -9.76 4.68 2.13
CA VAL A 102 -10.98 4.29 1.43
C VAL A 102 -12.09 3.94 2.43
N GLU A 103 -13.26 4.54 2.22
CA GLU A 103 -14.46 4.33 3.04
C GLU A 103 -15.35 3.19 2.49
N GLY A 104 -16.52 3.00 3.10
CA GLY A 104 -17.50 2.01 2.63
C GLY A 104 -17.13 0.56 2.90
N GLY A 105 -16.17 0.33 3.81
CA GLY A 105 -15.68 -1.02 4.13
C GLY A 105 -14.70 -1.56 3.07
N GLY A 106 -14.16 -0.67 2.23
CA GLY A 106 -13.11 -1.01 1.28
C GLY A 106 -11.79 -1.30 2.00
N GLN A 107 -11.09 -2.32 1.58
CA GLN A 107 -9.73 -2.65 2.02
C GLN A 107 -8.78 -2.55 0.83
N ALA A 108 -7.75 -1.73 0.96
CA ALA A 108 -6.77 -1.50 -0.08
C ALA A 108 -5.60 -2.47 0.01
N PHE A 109 -5.05 -2.81 -1.16
CA PHE A 109 -3.89 -3.70 -1.30
C PHE A 109 -2.97 -3.17 -2.40
N ARG A 110 -1.68 -3.41 -2.28
CA ARG A 110 -0.76 -3.25 -3.41
C ARG A 110 -0.72 -4.55 -4.20
N TYR A 111 -1.19 -4.51 -5.45
CA TYR A 111 -1.30 -5.70 -6.29
C TYR A 111 0.00 -6.02 -7.03
N GLY A 112 0.74 -4.99 -7.45
CA GLY A 112 2.02 -5.10 -8.14
C GLY A 112 2.63 -3.73 -8.36
N GLY A 113 3.73 -3.59 -9.01
CA GLY A 113 4.47 -2.37 -9.33
C GLY A 113 3.74 -1.04 -9.06
N GLU A 114 2.94 -0.60 -10.03
CA GLU A 114 2.10 0.62 -9.99
C GLU A 114 0.60 0.30 -9.86
N GLU A 115 0.27 -0.99 -9.61
CA GLU A 115 -1.09 -1.50 -9.55
C GLU A 115 -1.55 -1.70 -8.11
N PHE A 116 -2.77 -1.32 -7.84
CA PHE A 116 -3.43 -1.46 -6.54
C PHE A 116 -4.78 -2.15 -6.71
N SER A 117 -5.31 -2.68 -5.62
CA SER A 117 -6.65 -3.24 -5.58
C SER A 117 -7.40 -2.75 -4.35
N VAL A 118 -8.73 -2.62 -4.46
CA VAL A 118 -9.61 -2.38 -3.32
C VAL A 118 -10.69 -3.45 -3.30
N LEU A 119 -10.78 -4.15 -2.17
CA LEU A 119 -11.78 -5.19 -1.92
C LEU A 119 -12.90 -4.64 -1.02
N PHE A 120 -14.15 -4.80 -1.45
CA PHE A 120 -15.36 -4.55 -0.68
C PHE A 120 -16.03 -5.90 -0.36
N ALA A 121 -15.64 -6.54 0.73
CA ALA A 121 -15.99 -7.94 1.05
C ALA A 121 -17.49 -8.18 1.28
N ASN A 122 -18.26 -7.15 1.64
CA ASN A 122 -19.71 -7.23 1.86
C ASN A 122 -20.46 -6.16 1.06
N GLY A 123 -19.87 -5.68 -0.05
CA GLY A 123 -20.40 -4.60 -0.86
C GLY A 123 -20.69 -5.03 -2.30
N ASN A 124 -21.52 -4.28 -2.98
CA ASN A 124 -21.70 -4.39 -4.41
C ASN A 124 -21.08 -3.20 -5.14
N VAL A 125 -20.96 -3.29 -6.45
CA VAL A 125 -20.35 -2.24 -7.30
C VAL A 125 -21.00 -0.87 -7.08
N ARG A 126 -22.34 -0.81 -6.98
CA ARG A 126 -23.06 0.46 -6.81
C ARG A 126 -22.68 1.17 -5.50
N ALA A 127 -22.51 0.39 -4.41
CA ALA A 127 -22.10 0.92 -3.13
C ALA A 127 -20.61 1.34 -3.14
N ALA A 128 -19.75 0.62 -3.85
CA ALA A 128 -18.31 0.89 -3.95
C ALA A 128 -17.99 2.18 -4.76
N LEU A 129 -18.78 2.47 -5.82
CA LEU A 129 -18.49 3.56 -6.76
C LEU A 129 -18.23 4.94 -6.12
N PRO A 130 -19.09 5.47 -5.20
CA PRO A 130 -18.85 6.78 -4.62
C PRO A 130 -17.56 6.86 -3.81
N HIS A 131 -17.15 5.76 -3.17
CA HIS A 131 -15.90 5.68 -2.38
C HIS A 131 -14.67 5.64 -3.29
N LEU A 132 -14.74 4.89 -4.39
CA LEU A 132 -13.68 4.85 -5.40
C LEU A 132 -13.51 6.19 -6.10
N GLU A 133 -14.60 6.87 -6.43
CA GLU A 133 -14.55 8.20 -7.04
C GLU A 133 -14.02 9.26 -6.07
N LYS A 134 -14.34 9.14 -4.76
CA LYS A 134 -13.78 10.01 -3.72
C LYS A 134 -12.26 9.86 -3.64
N VAL A 135 -11.73 8.62 -3.63
CA VAL A 135 -10.30 8.34 -3.60
C VAL A 135 -9.63 8.84 -4.89
N ARG A 136 -10.21 8.56 -6.07
CA ARG A 136 -9.69 9.05 -7.34
C ARG A 136 -9.49 10.58 -7.32
N LYS A 137 -10.52 11.32 -6.89
CA LYS A 137 -10.47 12.79 -6.77
C LYS A 137 -9.46 13.26 -5.73
N ALA A 138 -9.32 12.55 -4.62
CA ALA A 138 -8.32 12.89 -3.61
C ALA A 138 -6.90 12.75 -4.14
N ILE A 139 -6.62 11.71 -4.93
CA ILE A 139 -5.32 11.52 -5.60
C ILE A 139 -5.11 12.61 -6.66
N GLU A 140 -6.09 12.87 -7.54
CA GLU A 140 -6.03 13.91 -8.57
C GLU A 140 -5.74 15.31 -7.98
N GLY A 141 -6.40 15.63 -6.87
CA GLY A 141 -6.26 16.94 -6.20
C GLY A 141 -5.01 17.06 -5.33
N TYR A 142 -4.24 15.99 -5.17
CA TYR A 142 -3.05 16.04 -4.32
C TYR A 142 -1.83 16.57 -5.08
N GLY A 143 -1.38 17.75 -4.70
CA GLY A 143 -0.14 18.34 -5.22
C GLY A 143 1.05 17.85 -4.37
N MET A 144 1.92 17.04 -4.95
CA MET A 144 3.15 16.59 -4.31
C MET A 144 4.27 17.60 -4.57
N ALA A 145 4.75 18.28 -3.53
CA ALA A 145 5.88 19.17 -3.63
C ALA A 145 7.20 18.38 -3.69
N VAL A 146 7.87 18.42 -4.83
CA VAL A 146 9.16 17.80 -5.05
C VAL A 146 10.25 18.85 -5.05
N ARG A 147 11.22 18.69 -4.14
CA ARG A 147 12.44 19.51 -4.17
C ARG A 147 13.40 18.92 -5.20
N ARG A 148 13.82 19.71 -6.17
CA ARG A 148 14.94 19.32 -7.01
C ARG A 148 16.18 19.16 -6.15
N ASP A 149 16.79 17.98 -6.20
CA ASP A 149 18.10 17.70 -5.60
C ASP A 149 19.24 18.25 -6.49
N ASP A 150 19.11 19.54 -6.88
CA ASP A 150 20.20 20.32 -7.49
C ASP A 150 21.19 20.77 -6.40
N ARG A 151 21.37 19.99 -5.33
CA ARG A 151 22.43 20.28 -4.37
C ARG A 151 23.78 19.90 -4.98
N PRO A 152 24.69 20.89 -5.24
CA PRO A 152 26.05 20.56 -5.55
C PRO A 152 26.61 19.67 -4.44
N ARG A 153 27.20 18.54 -4.79
CA ARG A 153 27.85 17.61 -3.85
C ARG A 153 29.08 18.23 -3.15
N ASP A 154 29.44 19.46 -3.50
CA ASP A 154 30.56 20.19 -2.93
C ASP A 154 30.08 21.20 -1.87
N GLY A 155 30.54 21.02 -0.63
CA GLY A 155 30.07 21.75 0.56
C GLY A 155 30.33 23.26 0.56
N LYS A 156 31.11 23.81 -0.41
CA LYS A 156 31.41 25.24 -0.55
C LYS A 156 30.37 25.99 -1.40
N GLU A 157 29.77 25.35 -2.41
CA GLU A 157 28.72 25.97 -3.24
C GLU A 157 27.34 25.91 -2.56
N GLY A 158 27.11 24.96 -1.67
CA GLY A 158 25.86 24.81 -0.92
C GLY A 158 25.55 25.94 0.07
N THR A 159 26.56 26.73 0.44
CA THR A 159 26.42 27.85 1.41
C THR A 159 25.94 29.14 0.75
N VAL A 160 26.26 29.37 -0.51
CA VAL A 160 25.92 30.58 -1.27
C VAL A 160 24.47 30.53 -1.78
N ARG A 161 23.93 29.34 -2.08
CA ARG A 161 22.54 29.18 -2.62
C ARG A 161 21.44 29.06 -1.55
N ARG A 162 21.74 29.14 -0.27
CA ARG A 162 20.71 29.11 0.80
C ARG A 162 19.75 30.32 0.81
N GLY A 163 19.95 31.31 -0.03
CA GLY A 163 19.11 32.49 -0.14
C GLY A 163 18.21 32.53 -1.39
N GLU A 164 18.45 31.67 -2.39
CA GLU A 164 17.59 31.56 -3.54
C GLU A 164 16.66 30.35 -3.32
N GLY A 165 15.36 30.62 -3.10
CA GLY A 165 14.34 29.60 -2.89
C GLY A 165 14.41 28.56 -4.01
N SER A 166 14.73 27.31 -3.66
CA SER A 166 14.63 26.19 -4.60
C SER A 166 13.19 26.16 -5.11
N ALA A 167 13.00 26.28 -6.41
CA ALA A 167 11.67 26.22 -7.02
C ALA A 167 11.05 24.88 -6.66
N GLU A 168 10.02 24.91 -5.84
CA GLU A 168 9.24 23.76 -5.44
C GLU A 168 8.32 23.45 -6.63
N ILE A 169 8.54 22.28 -7.25
CA ILE A 169 7.68 21.83 -8.35
C ILE A 169 6.56 21.01 -7.70
N VAL A 170 5.32 21.43 -7.92
CA VAL A 170 4.15 20.66 -7.53
C VAL A 170 3.82 19.69 -8.66
N LEU A 171 3.97 18.41 -8.39
CA LEU A 171 3.60 17.32 -9.30
C LEU A 171 2.25 16.73 -8.88
N SER A 172 1.42 16.40 -9.85
CA SER A 172 0.17 15.68 -9.64
C SER A 172 0.15 14.42 -10.50
N VAL A 173 -0.53 13.40 -9.99
CA VAL A 173 -0.78 12.15 -10.71
C VAL A 173 -2.26 11.82 -10.66
N THR A 174 -2.71 11.00 -11.59
CA THR A 174 -4.07 10.47 -11.61
C THR A 174 -4.05 8.96 -11.59
N VAL A 175 -5.19 8.35 -11.30
CA VAL A 175 -5.37 6.91 -11.36
C VAL A 175 -6.58 6.55 -12.20
N SER A 176 -6.47 5.48 -12.97
CA SER A 176 -7.59 4.83 -13.61
C SER A 176 -8.07 3.67 -12.74
N ILE A 177 -9.38 3.46 -12.67
CA ILE A 177 -10.01 2.46 -11.81
C ILE A 177 -11.00 1.65 -12.63
N GLY A 178 -10.89 0.33 -12.57
CA GLY A 178 -11.89 -0.60 -13.06
C GLY A 178 -12.53 -1.33 -11.89
N VAL A 179 -13.85 -1.46 -11.85
CA VAL A 179 -14.56 -2.15 -10.76
C VAL A 179 -15.56 -3.16 -11.29
N ALA A 180 -15.58 -4.35 -10.68
CA ALA A 180 -16.56 -5.39 -10.94
C ALA A 180 -17.04 -6.02 -9.63
N GLY A 181 -18.18 -6.68 -9.66
CA GLY A 181 -18.76 -7.37 -8.52
C GLY A 181 -19.10 -8.82 -8.83
N SER A 182 -19.30 -9.59 -7.77
CA SER A 182 -19.81 -10.95 -7.88
C SER A 182 -21.24 -10.95 -8.41
N ASP A 183 -21.48 -11.78 -9.39
CA ASP A 183 -22.80 -12.06 -9.99
C ASP A 183 -22.85 -13.48 -10.57
N ALA A 184 -23.96 -13.84 -11.24
CA ALA A 184 -24.10 -15.17 -11.85
C ALA A 184 -23.08 -15.49 -12.95
N LYS A 185 -22.48 -14.48 -13.59
CA LYS A 185 -21.44 -14.61 -14.60
C LYS A 185 -20.03 -14.60 -13.99
N HIS A 186 -19.85 -13.80 -12.94
CA HIS A 186 -18.60 -13.63 -12.22
C HIS A 186 -18.74 -14.23 -10.81
N ASP A 187 -18.83 -15.57 -10.75
CA ASP A 187 -19.11 -16.38 -9.56
C ASP A 187 -17.88 -16.75 -8.76
N THR A 188 -16.66 -16.41 -9.24
CA THR A 188 -15.39 -16.60 -8.53
C THR A 188 -14.59 -15.31 -8.46
N PRO A 189 -13.74 -15.16 -7.41
CA PRO A 189 -12.89 -13.97 -7.28
C PRO A 189 -12.02 -13.70 -8.50
N GLU A 190 -11.48 -14.73 -9.14
CA GLU A 190 -10.65 -14.60 -10.34
C GLU A 190 -11.43 -14.02 -11.53
N LYS A 191 -12.69 -14.43 -11.69
CA LYS A 191 -13.56 -13.87 -12.73
C LYS A 191 -13.91 -12.40 -12.46
N VAL A 192 -14.12 -12.04 -11.18
CA VAL A 192 -14.38 -10.65 -10.78
C VAL A 192 -13.13 -9.79 -10.99
N ILE A 193 -11.95 -10.26 -10.60
CA ILE A 193 -10.67 -9.55 -10.86
C ILE A 193 -10.51 -9.32 -12.36
N ARG A 194 -10.69 -10.36 -13.18
CA ARG A 194 -10.59 -10.23 -14.63
C ARG A 194 -11.58 -9.21 -15.20
N ALA A 195 -12.82 -9.20 -14.72
CA ALA A 195 -13.81 -8.21 -15.15
C ALA A 195 -13.44 -6.79 -14.73
N ALA A 196 -12.84 -6.62 -13.52
CA ALA A 196 -12.30 -5.35 -13.05
C ALA A 196 -11.10 -4.88 -13.89
N ASP A 197 -10.21 -5.79 -14.30
CA ASP A 197 -9.09 -5.49 -15.21
C ASP A 197 -9.58 -5.04 -16.60
N GLU A 198 -10.61 -5.71 -17.15
CA GLU A 198 -11.25 -5.31 -18.41
C GLU A 198 -11.90 -3.91 -18.26
N ALA A 199 -12.49 -3.60 -17.11
CA ALA A 199 -13.02 -2.27 -16.81
C ALA A 199 -11.88 -1.23 -16.68
N LEU A 200 -10.77 -1.57 -16.00
CA LEU A 200 -9.60 -0.71 -15.90
C LEU A 200 -9.01 -0.39 -17.30
N TYR A 201 -8.94 -1.40 -18.15
CA TYR A 201 -8.52 -1.18 -19.54
C TYR A 201 -9.45 -0.17 -20.26
N ARG A 202 -10.79 -0.29 -20.09
CA ARG A 202 -11.75 0.69 -20.62
C ARG A 202 -11.53 2.10 -20.04
N ALA A 203 -11.24 2.21 -18.74
CA ALA A 203 -10.90 3.48 -18.11
C ALA A 203 -9.67 4.12 -18.77
N LYS A 204 -8.60 3.35 -18.97
CA LYS A 204 -7.37 3.81 -19.64
C LYS A 204 -7.63 4.24 -21.08
N GLN A 205 -8.39 3.47 -21.86
CA GLN A 205 -8.75 3.82 -23.25
C GLN A 205 -9.71 5.02 -23.34
N GLY A 206 -10.59 5.19 -22.37
CA GLY A 206 -11.56 6.29 -22.31
C GLY A 206 -10.98 7.65 -21.96
N GLY A 207 -9.66 7.77 -21.81
CA GLY A 207 -8.96 9.03 -21.48
C GLY A 207 -8.41 9.09 -20.05
N ARG A 208 -8.36 7.94 -19.35
CA ARG A 208 -7.79 7.80 -17.99
C ARG A 208 -8.53 8.61 -16.93
N ASN A 209 -7.96 8.70 -15.72
CA ASN A 209 -8.47 9.48 -14.59
C ASN A 209 -9.98 9.31 -14.37
N ARG A 210 -10.44 8.06 -14.30
CA ARG A 210 -11.86 7.72 -14.16
C ARG A 210 -12.09 6.35 -13.54
N VAL A 211 -13.31 6.16 -13.07
CA VAL A 211 -13.83 4.85 -12.68
C VAL A 211 -14.66 4.29 -13.85
N SER A 212 -14.42 3.02 -14.22
CA SER A 212 -15.21 2.26 -15.22
C SER A 212 -15.74 0.97 -14.62
N LEU A 213 -16.87 0.49 -15.20
CA LEU A 213 -17.53 -0.77 -14.84
C LEU A 213 -17.27 -1.81 -15.91
#